data_cd8dfa9cfabd82105080a7a24bc04cfc
#
_entry.id   cd8dfa9cfabd82105080a7a24bc04cfc
#
_cell.length_a   1.000
_cell.length_b   1.000
_cell.length_c   1.000
_cell.angle_alpha   90.00
_cell.angle_beta   90.00
_cell.angle_gamma   90.00
#
_symmetry.space_group_name_H-M   'P 1'
#
loop_
_entity.id
_entity.type
_entity.pdbx_description
1 polymer ?
#
loop_
_entity_poly.entity_id
_entity_poly.type
_entity_poly.pdbx_seq_one_letter_code
_entity_poly.pdbx_strand_id
1 'polypeptide(L)'
;MGALITYYCLRSLFENISPEYPLVAFYNQTNKKKIPILYWENSIGRDKHSDIVVDSPMASRNHAVFCRRNEGWIISDTNSKCGVLLNGEKISKSETVYIDDVVEIGGEEYKLSKSEILGKNNVRPLKAHAYSNSSILVLISIFGFLAALVLCFSSGSFNYNPMIIFGLLFSVSWISYFVTAFIFKRVNFEIELLGIFLSSIGILTLGGVDMGEAYTQIAALGIGIIFFNLILFMIREPDLAMRLRPYIAIMAVILLIINLVFGKVKNGSQNWIMIGHFSFQPSELVKVAFIFFGTSTLQGIQTTKNLTGFIIFSGICMGALILMGDFGTASVFFITFILISFMRSGNIRTVFLICAAAAIGFLFIMKFKPYIITRFSAWRHVWEHINDTGYQQTRVLTYAASGGLLGLGLGKGCLKYIFAAPSDLVFGMLCEEWGLILAVIILFSIAFLGIYSRKASVKSRSAFYSIAACCASGMIVFQMIMNVFGVVDILPLTGVTLPFVSQGGSSLISVWGLLAFIKASDERTYALRR
;
A
#
# COMPACT_ATOMS: atom_id res chain seq x y z
N MET A 1 1.71 25.59 7.59
CA MET A 1 0.47 24.82 7.85
C MET A 1 0.65 23.35 7.43
N GLY A 2 1.11 23.02 6.20
CA GLY A 2 1.32 21.65 5.75
C GLY A 2 2.16 20.79 6.70
N ALA A 3 3.31 21.32 7.19
CA ALA A 3 4.14 20.63 8.18
C ALA A 3 3.39 20.31 9.48
N LEU A 4 2.52 21.22 9.93
CA LEU A 4 1.72 21.03 11.14
C LEU A 4 0.68 19.91 10.95
N ILE A 5 -0.01 19.89 9.81
CA ILE A 5 -0.97 18.84 9.45
C ILE A 5 -0.28 17.48 9.42
N THR A 6 0.85 17.38 8.68
CA THR A 6 1.64 16.15 8.61
C THR A 6 2.11 15.70 9.99
N TYR A 7 2.63 16.61 10.81
CA TYR A 7 3.06 16.29 12.17
C TYR A 7 1.92 15.74 13.03
N TYR A 8 0.73 16.37 13.01
CA TYR A 8 -0.41 15.90 13.79
C TYR A 8 -0.95 14.55 13.29
N CYS A 9 -1.03 14.35 11.97
CA CYS A 9 -1.41 13.05 11.40
C CYS A 9 -0.44 11.95 11.82
N LEU A 10 0.86 12.19 11.64
CA LEU A 10 1.90 11.20 11.96
C LEU A 10 1.97 10.93 13.47
N ARG A 11 1.93 11.95 14.30
CA ARG A 11 1.94 11.79 15.74
C ARG A 11 0.75 10.96 16.22
N SER A 12 -0.46 11.26 15.73
CA SER A 12 -1.67 10.49 16.05
C SER A 12 -1.55 9.02 15.59
N LEU A 13 -0.99 8.77 14.40
CA LEU A 13 -0.73 7.41 13.91
C LEU A 13 0.23 6.62 14.81
N PHE A 14 1.32 7.24 15.27
CA PHE A 14 2.36 6.55 16.03
C PHE A 14 2.05 6.40 17.52
N GLU A 15 1.30 7.32 18.13
CA GLU A 15 0.96 7.28 19.56
C GLU A 15 -0.16 6.27 19.86
N ASN A 16 -1.06 6.01 18.90
CA ASN A 16 -2.28 5.25 19.11
C ASN A 16 -2.17 3.75 18.82
N ILE A 17 -0.98 3.21 18.54
CA ILE A 17 -0.78 1.77 18.36
C ILE A 17 -0.73 1.11 19.75
N SER A 18 -1.84 0.54 20.18
CA SER A 18 -1.90 -0.32 21.38
C SER A 18 -1.72 -1.78 21.00
N PRO A 19 -0.97 -2.59 21.80
CA PRO A 19 -0.90 -4.03 21.58
C PRO A 19 -2.27 -4.67 21.83
N GLU A 20 -2.66 -5.63 21.00
CA GLU A 20 -3.82 -6.48 21.30
C GLU A 20 -3.57 -7.35 22.53
N TYR A 21 -4.63 -7.57 23.29
CA TYR A 21 -4.59 -8.55 24.36
C TYR A 21 -4.87 -9.95 23.80
N PRO A 22 -4.14 -10.99 24.25
CA PRO A 22 -4.38 -12.35 23.82
C PRO A 22 -5.79 -12.80 24.24
N LEU A 23 -6.54 -13.37 23.29
CA LEU A 23 -7.90 -13.89 23.55
C LEU A 23 -7.85 -15.22 24.31
N VAL A 24 -6.85 -16.04 24.00
CA VAL A 24 -6.62 -17.37 24.55
C VAL A 24 -5.14 -17.56 24.86
N ALA A 25 -4.83 -18.55 25.65
CA ALA A 25 -3.47 -18.96 25.99
C ALA A 25 -3.36 -20.47 26.00
N PHE A 26 -2.24 -21.02 25.58
CA PHE A 26 -1.88 -22.40 25.85
C PHE A 26 -1.24 -22.52 27.21
N TYR A 27 -1.73 -23.45 28.01
CA TYR A 27 -1.14 -23.85 29.27
C TYR A 27 -0.41 -25.16 29.05
N ASN A 28 0.92 -25.14 29.07
CA ASN A 28 1.73 -26.34 29.00
C ASN A 28 1.61 -27.11 30.33
N GLN A 29 1.11 -28.33 30.30
CA GLN A 29 0.87 -29.12 31.50
C GLN A 29 2.16 -29.66 32.14
N THR A 30 3.22 -29.84 31.31
CA THR A 30 4.50 -30.40 31.74
C THR A 30 5.32 -29.36 32.53
N ASN A 31 5.50 -28.17 31.98
CA ASN A 31 6.36 -27.12 32.59
C ASN A 31 5.54 -26.02 33.29
N LYS A 32 4.21 -26.15 33.33
CA LYS A 32 3.26 -25.19 33.94
C LYS A 32 3.36 -23.78 33.39
N LYS A 33 3.92 -23.60 32.18
CA LYS A 33 4.09 -22.31 31.54
C LYS A 33 2.84 -21.93 30.76
N LYS A 34 2.39 -20.67 30.92
CA LYS A 34 1.29 -20.10 30.14
C LYS A 34 1.86 -19.35 28.97
N ILE A 35 1.46 -19.71 27.73
CA ILE A 35 1.92 -19.11 26.47
C ILE A 35 0.74 -18.33 25.88
N PRO A 36 0.78 -17.00 25.89
CA PRO A 36 -0.29 -16.19 25.33
C PRO A 36 -0.30 -16.32 23.79
N ILE A 37 -1.48 -16.51 23.21
CA ILE A 37 -1.68 -16.56 21.78
C ILE A 37 -1.96 -15.15 21.28
N LEU A 38 -0.95 -14.53 20.68
CA LEU A 38 -0.98 -13.12 20.26
C LEU A 38 -1.52 -12.93 18.85
N TYR A 39 -1.31 -13.91 17.97
CA TYR A 39 -1.64 -13.82 16.56
C TYR A 39 -2.83 -14.72 16.20
N TRP A 40 -3.49 -14.39 15.11
CA TRP A 40 -4.52 -15.26 14.55
C TRP A 40 -3.96 -16.48 13.84
N GLU A 41 -2.70 -16.43 13.52
CA GLU A 41 -1.94 -17.53 12.93
C GLU A 41 -0.64 -17.65 13.70
N ASN A 42 -0.44 -18.80 14.34
CA ASN A 42 0.73 -19.07 15.16
C ASN A 42 1.38 -20.36 14.66
N SER A 43 2.65 -20.28 14.33
CA SER A 43 3.48 -21.43 14.01
C SER A 43 3.91 -22.14 15.28
N ILE A 44 3.83 -23.47 15.30
CA ILE A 44 4.22 -24.30 16.43
C ILE A 44 5.29 -25.29 15.98
N GLY A 45 6.40 -25.35 16.69
CA GLY A 45 7.46 -26.30 16.35
C GLY A 45 8.72 -26.12 17.16
N ARG A 46 9.72 -26.97 16.89
CA ARG A 46 11.03 -26.91 17.55
C ARG A 46 11.94 -25.79 17.01
N ASP A 47 11.57 -25.14 15.90
CA ASP A 47 12.34 -24.02 15.39
C ASP A 47 12.27 -22.84 16.35
N LYS A 48 13.41 -22.21 16.65
CA LYS A 48 13.50 -21.02 17.50
C LYS A 48 12.73 -19.81 16.96
N HIS A 49 12.42 -19.82 15.67
CA HIS A 49 11.64 -18.77 14.99
C HIS A 49 10.13 -19.08 14.98
N SER A 50 9.68 -20.20 15.53
CA SER A 50 8.26 -20.48 15.70
C SER A 50 7.65 -19.55 16.75
N ASP A 51 6.38 -19.13 16.55
CA ASP A 51 5.65 -18.30 17.52
C ASP A 51 5.45 -19.04 18.86
N ILE A 52 5.27 -20.35 18.78
CA ILE A 52 5.19 -21.25 19.93
C ILE A 52 6.31 -22.28 19.77
N VAL A 53 7.37 -22.10 20.54
CA VAL A 53 8.51 -23.01 20.53
C VAL A 53 8.23 -24.21 21.45
N VAL A 54 8.27 -25.42 20.87
CA VAL A 54 8.16 -26.69 21.60
C VAL A 54 9.55 -27.24 21.81
N ASP A 55 10.01 -27.29 23.05
CA ASP A 55 11.35 -27.75 23.41
C ASP A 55 11.42 -29.27 23.59
N SER A 56 11.00 -29.97 22.53
CA SER A 56 11.01 -31.43 22.49
C SER A 56 11.74 -31.95 21.26
N PRO A 57 12.63 -32.95 21.39
CA PRO A 57 13.30 -33.57 20.26
C PRO A 57 12.32 -34.31 19.31
N MET A 58 11.15 -34.70 19.81
CA MET A 58 10.09 -35.35 19.05
C MET A 58 9.30 -34.34 18.17
N ALA A 59 9.36 -33.04 18.51
CA ALA A 59 8.71 -32.03 17.69
C ALA A 59 9.47 -31.77 16.39
N SER A 60 8.76 -31.71 15.28
CA SER A 60 9.30 -31.26 13.99
C SER A 60 9.64 -29.76 14.05
N ARG A 61 10.57 -29.28 13.18
CA ARG A 61 10.92 -27.85 13.12
C ARG A 61 9.67 -26.99 12.93
N ASN A 62 8.87 -27.32 11.92
CA ASN A 62 7.53 -26.80 11.70
C ASN A 62 6.59 -27.99 11.96
N HIS A 63 5.90 -28.00 13.10
CA HIS A 63 5.11 -29.16 13.51
C HIS A 63 3.63 -28.95 13.24
N ALA A 64 3.10 -27.82 13.64
CA ALA A 64 1.69 -27.47 13.51
C ALA A 64 1.50 -25.97 13.30
N VAL A 65 0.31 -25.60 12.87
CA VAL A 65 -0.15 -24.20 12.82
C VAL A 65 -1.47 -24.09 13.58
N PHE A 66 -1.56 -23.12 14.48
CA PHE A 66 -2.75 -22.83 15.26
C PHE A 66 -3.36 -21.52 14.77
N CYS A 67 -4.54 -21.59 14.14
CA CYS A 67 -5.17 -20.48 13.45
C CYS A 67 -6.55 -20.17 14.02
N ARG A 68 -6.91 -18.89 14.07
CA ARG A 68 -8.29 -18.45 14.29
C ARG A 68 -9.03 -18.34 12.96
N ARG A 69 -10.19 -18.98 12.86
CA ARG A 69 -11.13 -18.93 11.75
C ARG A 69 -12.51 -18.49 12.23
N ASN A 70 -13.46 -18.30 11.30
CA ASN A 70 -14.84 -17.90 11.66
C ASN A 70 -15.52 -18.89 12.61
N GLU A 71 -15.19 -20.17 12.50
CA GLU A 71 -15.73 -21.27 13.31
C GLU A 71 -15.02 -21.44 14.67
N GLY A 72 -13.97 -20.67 14.95
CA GLY A 72 -13.20 -20.78 16.17
C GLY A 72 -11.70 -20.95 15.94
N TRP A 73 -11.03 -21.62 16.88
CA TRP A 73 -9.62 -21.95 16.77
C TRP A 73 -9.43 -23.30 16.10
N ILE A 74 -8.54 -23.39 15.14
CA ILE A 74 -8.24 -24.60 14.38
C ILE A 74 -6.76 -24.92 14.52
N ILE A 75 -6.44 -26.17 14.80
CA ILE A 75 -5.08 -26.68 14.73
C ILE A 75 -4.92 -27.53 13.48
N SER A 76 -3.78 -27.31 12.79
CA SER A 76 -3.45 -28.03 11.55
C SER A 76 -2.06 -28.64 11.67
N ASP A 77 -1.93 -29.92 11.38
CA ASP A 77 -0.65 -30.59 11.30
C ASP A 77 0.05 -30.24 9.97
N THR A 78 1.31 -29.83 10.03
CA THR A 78 2.13 -29.45 8.85
C THR A 78 2.90 -30.64 8.26
N ASN A 79 2.35 -31.82 8.34
CA ASN A 79 3.02 -33.08 7.96
C ASN A 79 4.20 -33.41 8.89
N SER A 80 3.95 -33.31 10.19
CA SER A 80 4.94 -33.57 11.21
C SER A 80 5.27 -35.07 11.34
N LYS A 81 6.42 -35.41 11.93
CA LYS A 81 6.85 -36.81 12.05
C LYS A 81 5.97 -37.61 13.03
N CYS A 82 5.60 -37.00 14.13
CA CYS A 82 4.82 -37.65 15.19
C CYS A 82 3.31 -37.43 15.04
N GLY A 83 2.91 -36.39 14.29
CA GLY A 83 1.53 -35.94 14.22
C GLY A 83 1.13 -35.08 15.42
N VAL A 84 -0.07 -34.52 15.35
CA VAL A 84 -0.71 -33.75 16.43
C VAL A 84 -1.87 -34.58 16.97
N LEU A 85 -1.99 -34.67 18.30
CA LEU A 85 -3.16 -35.29 18.94
C LEU A 85 -4.04 -34.20 19.57
N LEU A 86 -5.34 -34.35 19.42
CA LEU A 86 -6.36 -33.54 20.09
C LEU A 86 -7.16 -34.44 21.03
N ASN A 87 -7.15 -34.14 22.32
CA ASN A 87 -7.79 -34.94 23.34
C ASN A 87 -7.42 -36.45 23.30
N GLY A 88 -6.18 -36.76 22.89
CA GLY A 88 -5.65 -38.12 22.76
C GLY A 88 -5.90 -38.79 21.41
N GLU A 89 -6.69 -38.20 20.52
CA GLU A 89 -6.93 -38.70 19.17
C GLU A 89 -6.06 -37.96 18.14
N LYS A 90 -5.46 -38.71 17.19
CA LYS A 90 -4.61 -38.14 16.17
C LYS A 90 -5.45 -37.43 15.10
N ILE A 91 -5.20 -36.14 14.88
CA ILE A 91 -5.88 -35.38 13.83
C ILE A 91 -5.45 -35.83 12.42
N SER A 92 -6.37 -35.86 11.47
CA SER A 92 -6.07 -36.27 10.10
C SER A 92 -5.30 -35.18 9.33
N LYS A 93 -5.72 -33.92 9.46
CA LYS A 93 -5.08 -32.76 8.82
C LYS A 93 -5.31 -31.48 9.61
N SER A 94 -6.56 -31.17 9.95
CA SER A 94 -6.95 -29.98 10.72
C SER A 94 -8.22 -30.26 11.48
N GLU A 95 -8.30 -29.77 12.73
CA GLU A 95 -9.47 -29.89 13.58
C GLU A 95 -9.70 -28.62 14.40
N THR A 96 -10.98 -28.40 14.78
CA THR A 96 -11.38 -27.27 15.61
C THR A 96 -11.05 -27.56 17.07
N VAL A 97 -10.42 -26.60 17.74
CA VAL A 97 -10.01 -26.70 19.14
C VAL A 97 -10.90 -25.78 19.98
N TYR A 98 -11.53 -26.34 20.99
CA TYR A 98 -12.36 -25.60 21.91
C TYR A 98 -11.60 -25.26 23.20
N ILE A 99 -12.15 -24.34 23.97
CA ILE A 99 -11.58 -24.01 25.29
C ILE A 99 -11.65 -25.24 26.16
N ASP A 100 -10.59 -25.49 26.92
CA ASP A 100 -10.31 -26.65 27.75
C ASP A 100 -9.84 -27.91 27.02
N ASP A 101 -9.83 -27.94 25.70
CA ASP A 101 -9.20 -29.02 24.92
C ASP A 101 -7.70 -29.11 25.17
N VAL A 102 -7.17 -30.32 25.10
CA VAL A 102 -5.76 -30.64 25.27
C VAL A 102 -5.16 -31.00 23.89
N VAL A 103 -4.16 -30.27 23.47
CA VAL A 103 -3.41 -30.51 22.25
C VAL A 103 -2.04 -31.08 22.62
N GLU A 104 -1.71 -32.26 22.11
CA GLU A 104 -0.39 -32.85 22.30
C GLU A 104 0.47 -32.63 21.02
N ILE A 105 1.67 -32.08 21.23
CA ILE A 105 2.62 -31.74 20.16
C ILE A 105 4.01 -32.20 20.59
N GLY A 106 4.54 -33.22 19.89
CA GLY A 106 5.87 -33.75 20.20
C GLY A 106 6.04 -34.29 21.60
N GLY A 107 4.96 -34.85 22.19
CA GLY A 107 4.94 -35.40 23.56
C GLY A 107 4.74 -34.36 24.66
N GLU A 108 4.49 -33.09 24.32
CA GLU A 108 4.10 -32.07 25.30
C GLU A 108 2.62 -31.73 25.16
N GLU A 109 1.93 -31.66 26.29
CA GLU A 109 0.50 -31.38 26.40
C GLU A 109 0.23 -29.89 26.64
N TYR A 110 -0.61 -29.29 25.81
CA TYR A 110 -1.04 -27.90 25.88
C TYR A 110 -2.54 -27.79 26.02
N LYS A 111 -3.02 -27.30 27.16
CA LYS A 111 -4.44 -27.04 27.39
C LYS A 111 -4.80 -25.64 26.90
N LEU A 112 -5.82 -25.50 26.04
CA LEU A 112 -6.32 -24.21 25.58
C LEU A 112 -7.18 -23.56 26.68
N SER A 113 -6.83 -22.37 27.11
CA SER A 113 -7.55 -21.64 28.17
C SER A 113 -7.90 -20.22 27.73
N LYS A 114 -8.98 -19.64 28.25
CA LYS A 114 -9.25 -18.22 28.12
C LYS A 114 -8.12 -17.41 28.76
N SER A 115 -7.75 -16.31 28.15
CA SER A 115 -6.78 -15.41 28.77
C SER A 115 -7.43 -14.69 29.96
N GLU A 116 -6.87 -14.86 31.17
CA GLU A 116 -7.35 -14.19 32.40
C GLU A 116 -7.21 -12.67 32.37
N ILE A 117 -6.45 -12.13 31.40
CA ILE A 117 -6.29 -10.68 31.18
C ILE A 117 -7.62 -10.01 30.81
N LEU A 118 -8.59 -10.79 30.26
CA LEU A 118 -9.96 -10.33 29.97
C LEU A 118 -10.85 -10.22 31.21
N GLY A 119 -10.51 -10.89 32.31
CA GLY A 119 -11.30 -10.91 33.54
C GLY A 119 -10.99 -9.81 34.57
N LYS A 120 -9.86 -9.16 34.46
CA LYS A 120 -9.49 -8.01 35.30
C LYS A 120 -9.73 -6.72 34.50
N ASN A 121 -10.57 -5.83 35.02
CA ASN A 121 -10.99 -4.50 34.53
C ASN A 121 -9.86 -3.52 34.15
N ASN A 122 -8.74 -3.99 33.69
CA ASN A 122 -7.62 -3.21 33.18
C ASN A 122 -7.62 -3.12 31.64
N VAL A 123 -8.81 -3.10 31.02
CA VAL A 123 -8.92 -2.53 29.67
C VAL A 123 -8.62 -1.04 29.85
N ARG A 124 -7.33 -0.67 29.68
CA ARG A 124 -7.01 0.73 29.53
C ARG A 124 -7.89 1.23 28.40
N PRO A 125 -8.76 2.23 28.65
CA PRO A 125 -9.55 2.80 27.58
C PRO A 125 -8.56 3.15 26.46
N LEU A 126 -8.89 2.79 25.21
CA LEU A 126 -8.15 3.24 24.04
C LEU A 126 -7.88 4.71 24.27
N LYS A 127 -6.60 5.09 24.51
CA LYS A 127 -6.25 6.48 24.85
C LYS A 127 -6.91 7.35 23.80
N ALA A 128 -7.70 8.31 24.27
CA ALA A 128 -8.25 9.31 23.40
C ALA A 128 -7.12 9.86 22.51
N HIS A 129 -7.36 9.98 21.22
CA HIS A 129 -6.37 10.48 20.27
C HIS A 129 -5.73 11.75 20.82
N ALA A 130 -4.42 11.89 20.69
CA ALA A 130 -3.71 13.10 21.10
C ALA A 130 -4.33 14.36 20.45
N TYR A 131 -4.90 14.17 19.24
CA TYR A 131 -5.68 15.15 18.49
C TYR A 131 -6.92 14.49 17.91
N SER A 132 -8.07 15.19 18.00
CA SER A 132 -9.30 14.73 17.37
C SER A 132 -9.13 14.69 15.83
N ASN A 133 -9.57 13.61 15.19
CA ASN A 133 -9.57 13.49 13.73
C ASN A 133 -10.31 14.64 13.05
N SER A 134 -11.40 15.14 13.67
CA SER A 134 -12.13 16.32 13.20
C SER A 134 -11.30 17.58 13.23
N SER A 135 -10.47 17.80 14.25
CA SER A 135 -9.60 18.99 14.35
C SER A 135 -8.54 19.00 13.23
N ILE A 136 -7.97 17.83 12.91
CA ILE A 136 -7.01 17.72 11.80
C ILE A 136 -7.72 17.96 10.46
N LEU A 137 -8.95 17.45 10.29
CA LEU A 137 -9.74 17.67 9.08
C LEU A 137 -10.11 19.16 8.89
N VAL A 138 -10.41 19.86 9.98
CA VAL A 138 -10.60 21.33 9.95
C VAL A 138 -9.32 22.04 9.48
N LEU A 139 -8.14 21.64 9.98
CA LEU A 139 -6.87 22.23 9.53
C LEU A 139 -6.61 21.97 8.03
N ILE A 140 -6.93 20.76 7.54
CA ILE A 140 -6.84 20.43 6.10
C ILE A 140 -7.81 21.31 5.30
N SER A 141 -9.03 21.52 5.81
CA SER A 141 -10.04 22.38 5.17
C SER A 141 -9.58 23.84 5.11
N ILE A 142 -9.00 24.38 6.19
CA ILE A 142 -8.45 25.73 6.22
C ILE A 142 -7.28 25.87 5.24
N PHE A 143 -6.40 24.87 5.18
CA PHE A 143 -5.30 24.84 4.22
C PHE A 143 -5.81 24.86 2.77
N GLY A 144 -6.78 24.01 2.45
CA GLY A 144 -7.40 23.95 1.12
C GLY A 144 -8.12 25.24 0.74
N PHE A 145 -8.82 25.87 1.68
CA PHE A 145 -9.47 27.18 1.48
C PHE A 145 -8.45 28.26 1.14
N LEU A 146 -7.38 28.38 1.91
CA LEU A 146 -6.33 29.37 1.67
C LEU A 146 -5.65 29.15 0.32
N ALA A 147 -5.37 27.90 -0.05
CA ALA A 147 -4.78 27.55 -1.33
C ALA A 147 -5.71 27.89 -2.50
N ALA A 148 -7.00 27.57 -2.40
CA ALA A 148 -8.00 27.95 -3.40
C ALA A 148 -8.15 29.47 -3.52
N LEU A 149 -8.08 30.19 -2.40
CA LEU A 149 -8.11 31.65 -2.40
C LEU A 149 -6.91 32.23 -3.14
N VAL A 150 -5.71 31.71 -2.94
CA VAL A 150 -4.51 32.13 -3.70
C VAL A 150 -4.70 31.87 -5.21
N LEU A 151 -5.27 30.71 -5.59
CA LEU A 151 -5.56 30.40 -6.99
C LEU A 151 -6.58 31.36 -7.62
N CYS A 152 -7.57 31.84 -6.86
CA CYS A 152 -8.55 32.83 -7.35
C CYS A 152 -7.90 34.13 -7.86
N PHE A 153 -6.72 34.48 -7.35
CA PHE A 153 -5.98 35.69 -7.71
C PHE A 153 -4.75 35.40 -8.61
N SER A 154 -4.51 34.15 -9.01
CA SER A 154 -3.30 33.76 -9.74
C SER A 154 -3.23 34.33 -11.15
N SER A 155 -4.37 34.54 -11.82
CA SER A 155 -4.48 35.03 -13.20
C SER A 155 -4.53 36.56 -13.34
N GLY A 156 -4.33 37.31 -12.24
CA GLY A 156 -4.42 38.78 -12.25
C GLY A 156 -5.84 39.35 -12.23
N SER A 157 -6.86 38.54 -12.50
CA SER A 157 -8.28 38.81 -12.32
C SER A 157 -8.89 37.79 -11.35
N PHE A 158 -9.91 38.20 -10.60
CA PHE A 158 -10.58 37.28 -9.68
C PHE A 158 -11.36 36.22 -10.45
N ASN A 159 -11.03 34.94 -10.20
CA ASN A 159 -11.73 33.77 -10.74
C ASN A 159 -12.28 32.93 -9.58
N TYR A 160 -13.59 32.68 -9.56
CA TYR A 160 -14.24 31.93 -8.48
C TYR A 160 -14.16 30.39 -8.65
N ASN A 161 -13.77 29.89 -9.82
CA ASN A 161 -13.74 28.45 -10.10
C ASN A 161 -12.88 27.63 -9.12
N PRO A 162 -11.71 28.08 -8.62
CA PRO A 162 -10.97 27.38 -7.58
C PRO A 162 -11.73 27.19 -6.27
N MET A 163 -12.69 28.08 -5.95
CA MET A 163 -13.55 27.91 -4.77
C MET A 163 -14.56 26.78 -4.97
N ILE A 164 -15.01 26.51 -6.19
CA ILE A 164 -15.85 25.35 -6.49
C ILE A 164 -15.05 24.06 -6.29
N ILE A 165 -13.80 23.99 -6.77
CA ILE A 165 -12.88 22.87 -6.52
C ILE A 165 -12.73 22.63 -5.02
N PHE A 166 -12.47 23.68 -4.24
CA PHE A 166 -12.38 23.58 -2.79
C PHE A 166 -13.69 23.09 -2.16
N GLY A 167 -14.83 23.61 -2.57
CA GLY A 167 -16.15 23.17 -2.06
C GLY A 167 -16.43 21.69 -2.30
N LEU A 168 -16.06 21.17 -3.46
CA LEU A 168 -16.16 19.76 -3.78
C LEU A 168 -15.19 18.90 -2.96
N LEU A 169 -13.92 19.32 -2.85
CA LEU A 169 -12.92 18.65 -2.00
C LEU A 169 -13.34 18.62 -0.53
N PHE A 170 -13.84 19.73 -0.02
CA PHE A 170 -14.39 19.84 1.33
C PHE A 170 -15.53 18.84 1.52
N SER A 171 -16.49 18.81 0.59
CA SER A 171 -17.65 17.92 0.66
C SER A 171 -17.23 16.45 0.65
N VAL A 172 -16.36 16.03 -0.27
CA VAL A 172 -15.85 14.64 -0.36
C VAL A 172 -15.13 14.25 0.94
N SER A 173 -14.31 15.13 1.47
CA SER A 173 -13.51 14.87 2.69
C SER A 173 -14.38 14.70 3.93
N TRP A 174 -15.35 15.61 4.14
CA TRP A 174 -16.26 15.55 5.27
C TRP A 174 -17.28 14.43 5.17
N ILE A 175 -17.82 14.14 3.98
CA ILE A 175 -18.69 12.98 3.76
C ILE A 175 -17.94 11.69 4.10
N SER A 176 -16.69 11.55 3.63
CA SER A 176 -15.85 10.38 3.96
C SER A 176 -15.64 10.23 5.47
N TYR A 177 -15.37 11.33 6.18
CA TYR A 177 -15.24 11.32 7.63
C TYR A 177 -16.52 10.90 8.33
N PHE A 178 -17.68 11.49 7.95
CA PHE A 178 -18.96 11.14 8.56
C PHE A 178 -19.35 9.69 8.28
N VAL A 179 -19.16 9.20 7.06
CA VAL A 179 -19.40 7.78 6.71
C VAL A 179 -18.55 6.87 7.57
N THR A 180 -17.26 7.17 7.72
CA THR A 180 -16.34 6.34 8.51
C THR A 180 -16.68 6.39 10.01
N ALA A 181 -16.98 7.56 10.55
CA ALA A 181 -17.22 7.75 11.98
C ALA A 181 -18.60 7.24 12.42
N PHE A 182 -19.67 7.47 11.62
CA PHE A 182 -21.05 7.20 12.03
C PHE A 182 -21.61 5.89 11.42
N ILE A 183 -21.31 5.59 10.14
CA ILE A 183 -21.82 4.38 9.48
C ILE A 183 -20.93 3.19 9.81
N PHE A 184 -19.63 3.30 9.54
CA PHE A 184 -18.69 2.21 9.83
C PHE A 184 -18.25 2.15 11.30
N LYS A 185 -18.53 3.19 12.08
CA LYS A 185 -18.18 3.31 13.52
C LYS A 185 -16.69 3.04 13.80
N ARG A 186 -15.81 3.39 12.85
CA ARG A 186 -14.37 3.23 13.01
C ARG A 186 -13.79 4.37 13.84
N VAL A 187 -12.83 4.06 14.70
CA VAL A 187 -12.19 5.04 15.60
C VAL A 187 -11.02 5.75 14.92
N ASN A 188 -10.31 5.04 14.04
CA ASN A 188 -9.11 5.51 13.37
C ASN A 188 -9.45 6.13 11.99
N PHE A 189 -8.99 7.33 11.72
CA PHE A 189 -9.18 8.02 10.43
C PHE A 189 -7.89 8.74 9.96
N GLU A 190 -6.77 8.52 10.65
CA GLU A 190 -5.53 9.26 10.45
C GLU A 190 -4.89 8.99 9.08
N ILE A 191 -4.97 7.74 8.59
CA ILE A 191 -4.40 7.34 7.29
C ILE A 191 -5.20 8.01 6.16
N GLU A 192 -6.53 8.04 6.29
CA GLU A 192 -7.41 8.71 5.34
C GLU A 192 -7.16 10.22 5.34
N LEU A 193 -6.93 10.84 6.51
CA LEU A 193 -6.60 12.27 6.59
C LEU A 193 -5.31 12.60 5.83
N LEU A 194 -4.28 11.74 5.96
CA LEU A 194 -3.03 11.90 5.22
C LEU A 194 -3.26 11.75 3.70
N GLY A 195 -4.02 10.73 3.28
CA GLY A 195 -4.39 10.52 1.88
C GLY A 195 -5.19 11.69 1.31
N ILE A 196 -6.18 12.22 2.05
CA ILE A 196 -6.98 13.39 1.66
C ILE A 196 -6.08 14.63 1.53
N PHE A 197 -5.18 14.87 2.49
CA PHE A 197 -4.27 16.01 2.46
C PHE A 197 -3.37 15.98 1.22
N LEU A 198 -2.71 14.85 0.94
CA LEU A 198 -1.84 14.69 -0.21
C LEU A 198 -2.61 14.82 -1.55
N SER A 199 -3.79 14.21 -1.63
CA SER A 199 -4.64 14.30 -2.82
C SER A 199 -5.15 15.72 -3.04
N SER A 200 -5.46 16.47 -1.96
CA SER A 200 -5.90 17.86 -2.05
C SER A 200 -4.82 18.78 -2.61
N ILE A 201 -3.54 18.56 -2.24
CA ILE A 201 -2.43 19.33 -2.80
C ILE A 201 -2.33 19.08 -4.32
N GLY A 202 -2.38 17.81 -4.76
CA GLY A 202 -2.33 17.47 -6.18
C GLY A 202 -3.48 18.08 -6.98
N ILE A 203 -4.71 17.98 -6.46
CA ILE A 203 -5.91 18.53 -7.13
C ILE A 203 -5.87 20.07 -7.20
N LEU A 204 -5.42 20.74 -6.14
CA LEU A 204 -5.28 22.21 -6.14
C LEU A 204 -4.17 22.67 -7.10
N THR A 205 -3.05 21.93 -7.17
CA THR A 205 -1.99 22.22 -8.14
C THR A 205 -2.53 22.06 -9.57
N LEU A 206 -3.28 21.01 -9.83
CA LEU A 206 -3.91 20.74 -11.11
C LEU A 206 -4.95 21.81 -11.48
N GLY A 207 -5.68 22.33 -10.50
CA GLY A 207 -6.62 23.45 -10.68
C GLY A 207 -5.97 24.75 -11.17
N GLY A 208 -4.64 24.91 -10.95
CA GLY A 208 -3.84 25.99 -11.53
C GLY A 208 -3.44 25.76 -13.00
N VAL A 209 -3.66 24.55 -13.52
CA VAL A 209 -3.33 24.15 -14.91
C VAL A 209 -4.60 24.03 -15.76
N ASP A 210 -5.49 23.13 -15.35
CA ASP A 210 -6.75 22.82 -16.04
C ASP A 210 -7.85 22.49 -15.02
N MET A 211 -8.91 23.28 -15.06
CA MET A 211 -10.06 23.08 -14.16
C MET A 211 -10.84 21.81 -14.48
N GLY A 212 -10.97 21.43 -15.75
CA GLY A 212 -11.67 20.22 -16.17
C GLY A 212 -11.00 18.96 -15.64
N GLU A 213 -9.68 18.92 -15.74
CA GLU A 213 -8.89 17.82 -15.19
C GLU A 213 -8.95 17.78 -13.65
N ALA A 214 -9.01 18.93 -12.98
CA ALA A 214 -9.18 18.98 -11.54
C ALA A 214 -10.54 18.38 -11.10
N TYR A 215 -11.65 18.66 -11.82
CA TYR A 215 -12.94 18.02 -11.54
C TYR A 215 -12.90 16.51 -11.74
N THR A 216 -12.24 16.06 -12.81
CA THR A 216 -12.05 14.61 -13.08
C THR A 216 -11.26 13.95 -11.95
N GLN A 217 -10.23 14.63 -11.44
CA GLN A 217 -9.41 14.11 -10.34
C GLN A 217 -10.18 14.07 -9.01
N ILE A 218 -11.10 15.03 -8.73
CA ILE A 218 -11.98 14.98 -7.57
C ILE A 218 -12.96 13.79 -7.68
N ALA A 219 -13.52 13.54 -8.86
CA ALA A 219 -14.36 12.37 -9.08
C ALA A 219 -13.57 11.08 -8.84
N ALA A 220 -12.33 11.00 -9.33
CA ALA A 220 -11.43 9.88 -9.08
C ALA A 220 -11.11 9.71 -7.58
N LEU A 221 -10.94 10.81 -6.81
CA LEU A 221 -10.79 10.75 -5.36
C LEU A 221 -12.02 10.13 -4.69
N GLY A 222 -13.23 10.54 -5.08
CA GLY A 222 -14.46 9.95 -4.56
C GLY A 222 -14.57 8.45 -4.84
N ILE A 223 -14.30 8.05 -6.09
CA ILE A 223 -14.27 6.64 -6.49
C ILE A 223 -13.16 5.89 -5.73
N GLY A 224 -11.98 6.48 -5.55
CA GLY A 224 -10.87 5.92 -4.79
C GLY A 224 -11.23 5.64 -3.33
N ILE A 225 -11.94 6.56 -2.67
CA ILE A 225 -12.42 6.38 -1.29
C ILE A 225 -13.47 5.26 -1.21
N ILE A 226 -14.36 5.15 -2.20
CA ILE A 226 -15.31 4.02 -2.28
C ILE A 226 -14.55 2.71 -2.46
N PHE A 227 -13.60 2.67 -3.39
CA PHE A 227 -12.76 1.50 -3.65
C PHE A 227 -11.93 1.09 -2.43
N PHE A 228 -11.36 2.05 -1.70
CA PHE A 228 -10.68 1.84 -0.42
C PHE A 228 -11.58 1.11 0.58
N ASN A 229 -12.82 1.57 0.77
CA ASN A 229 -13.76 0.93 1.69
C ASN A 229 -14.21 -0.45 1.20
N LEU A 230 -14.36 -0.64 -0.11
CA LEU A 230 -14.66 -1.94 -0.71
C LEU A 230 -13.54 -2.95 -0.43
N ILE A 231 -12.28 -2.57 -0.65
CA ILE A 231 -11.13 -3.43 -0.34
C ILE A 231 -11.09 -3.76 1.15
N LEU A 232 -11.28 -2.78 2.05
CA LEU A 232 -11.34 -3.02 3.48
C LEU A 232 -12.44 -4.01 3.87
N PHE A 233 -13.59 -3.96 3.20
CA PHE A 233 -14.67 -4.93 3.43
C PHE A 233 -14.27 -6.32 2.94
N MET A 234 -13.67 -6.44 1.74
CA MET A 234 -13.25 -7.72 1.16
C MET A 234 -12.15 -8.42 1.97
N ILE A 235 -11.24 -7.66 2.57
CA ILE A 235 -10.12 -8.20 3.36
C ILE A 235 -10.42 -8.28 4.85
N ARG A 236 -11.62 -7.93 5.29
CA ARG A 236 -12.03 -8.01 6.69
C ARG A 236 -11.86 -9.42 7.26
N GLU A 237 -12.21 -10.42 6.45
CA GLU A 237 -12.09 -11.83 6.78
C GLU A 237 -11.06 -12.49 5.85
N PRO A 238 -9.96 -13.04 6.40
CA PRO A 238 -8.94 -13.70 5.59
C PRO A 238 -9.48 -14.86 4.74
N ASP A 239 -10.50 -15.56 5.22
CA ASP A 239 -11.12 -16.69 4.49
C ASP A 239 -11.88 -16.21 3.25
N LEU A 240 -12.57 -15.06 3.33
CA LEU A 240 -13.18 -14.42 2.18
C LEU A 240 -12.13 -14.00 1.16
N ALA A 241 -11.03 -13.42 1.62
CA ALA A 241 -9.92 -13.03 0.77
C ALA A 241 -9.33 -14.25 0.01
N MET A 242 -9.18 -15.40 0.68
CA MET A 242 -8.73 -16.64 0.01
C MET A 242 -9.72 -17.14 -1.04
N ARG A 243 -11.02 -17.08 -0.78
CA ARG A 243 -12.05 -17.48 -1.75
C ARG A 243 -12.09 -16.56 -2.97
N LEU A 244 -11.90 -15.26 -2.78
CA LEU A 244 -11.91 -14.25 -3.86
C LEU A 244 -10.62 -14.24 -4.68
N ARG A 245 -9.52 -14.75 -4.14
CA ARG A 245 -8.19 -14.76 -4.76
C ARG A 245 -8.16 -15.21 -6.24
N PRO A 246 -8.69 -16.39 -6.64
CA PRO A 246 -8.63 -16.84 -8.02
C PRO A 246 -9.40 -15.91 -8.96
N TYR A 247 -10.53 -15.38 -8.54
CA TYR A 247 -11.34 -14.47 -9.33
C TYR A 247 -10.64 -13.13 -9.58
N ILE A 248 -9.98 -12.59 -8.54
CA ILE A 248 -9.20 -11.35 -8.64
C ILE A 248 -7.99 -11.54 -9.56
N ALA A 249 -7.31 -12.68 -9.49
CA ALA A 249 -6.21 -12.98 -10.39
C ALA A 249 -6.66 -13.09 -11.86
N ILE A 250 -7.76 -13.79 -12.11
CA ILE A 250 -8.34 -13.92 -13.46
C ILE A 250 -8.75 -12.54 -13.97
N MET A 251 -9.44 -11.74 -13.16
CA MET A 251 -9.83 -10.37 -13.52
C MET A 251 -8.62 -9.51 -13.86
N ALA A 252 -7.53 -9.59 -13.09
CA ALA A 252 -6.31 -8.85 -13.35
C ALA A 252 -5.67 -9.24 -14.69
N VAL A 253 -5.61 -10.54 -15.01
CA VAL A 253 -5.10 -11.03 -16.29
C VAL A 253 -5.99 -10.57 -17.45
N ILE A 254 -7.32 -10.65 -17.30
CA ILE A 254 -8.26 -10.15 -18.31
C ILE A 254 -8.05 -8.66 -18.56
N LEU A 255 -7.90 -7.85 -17.51
CA LEU A 255 -7.63 -6.40 -17.62
C LEU A 255 -6.32 -6.13 -18.40
N LEU A 256 -5.26 -6.93 -18.17
CA LEU A 256 -4.02 -6.79 -18.91
C LEU A 256 -4.17 -7.21 -20.37
N ILE A 257 -4.91 -8.26 -20.66
CA ILE A 257 -5.20 -8.70 -22.03
C ILE A 257 -6.01 -7.61 -22.78
N ILE A 258 -7.06 -7.08 -22.15
CA ILE A 258 -7.85 -5.98 -22.70
C ILE A 258 -6.96 -4.77 -22.99
N ASN A 259 -6.04 -4.45 -22.08
CA ASN A 259 -5.10 -3.35 -22.27
C ASN A 259 -4.13 -3.61 -23.46
N LEU A 260 -3.66 -4.83 -23.59
CA LEU A 260 -2.74 -5.23 -24.66
C LEU A 260 -3.42 -5.21 -26.03
N VAL A 261 -4.72 -5.53 -26.11
CA VAL A 261 -5.52 -5.57 -27.36
C VAL A 261 -6.05 -4.18 -27.74
N PHE A 262 -6.61 -3.46 -26.79
CA PHE A 262 -7.34 -2.20 -27.02
C PHE A 262 -6.57 -0.95 -26.57
N GLY A 263 -5.40 -1.12 -25.95
CA GLY A 263 -4.59 0.01 -25.50
C GLY A 263 -4.09 0.87 -26.63
N LYS A 264 -4.19 2.20 -26.46
CA LYS A 264 -3.59 3.17 -27.38
C LYS A 264 -2.16 3.47 -26.97
N VAL A 265 -1.30 3.64 -27.94
CA VAL A 265 0.08 4.06 -27.71
C VAL A 265 0.09 5.55 -27.35
N LYS A 266 0.55 5.86 -26.14
CA LYS A 266 0.80 7.24 -25.67
C LYS A 266 2.21 7.27 -25.07
N ASN A 267 3.04 8.19 -25.51
CA ASN A 267 4.42 8.36 -25.01
C ASN A 267 5.33 7.11 -25.15
N GLY A 268 5.08 6.29 -26.19
CA GLY A 268 5.87 5.07 -26.44
C GLY A 268 5.43 3.83 -25.66
N SER A 269 4.39 3.91 -24.85
CA SER A 269 3.78 2.77 -24.15
C SER A 269 2.31 2.59 -24.52
N GLN A 270 1.88 1.32 -24.68
CA GLN A 270 0.50 0.94 -25.03
C GLN A 270 -0.28 0.57 -23.78
N ASN A 271 -0.50 1.55 -22.89
CA ASN A 271 -1.07 1.29 -21.57
C ASN A 271 -2.34 2.10 -21.24
N TRP A 272 -2.88 2.85 -22.20
CA TRP A 272 -4.06 3.68 -21.99
C TRP A 272 -5.26 3.20 -22.79
N ILE A 273 -6.40 3.00 -22.14
CA ILE A 273 -7.70 2.76 -22.77
C ILE A 273 -8.49 4.07 -22.72
N MET A 274 -8.92 4.54 -23.87
CA MET A 274 -9.74 5.74 -24.01
C MET A 274 -11.22 5.35 -24.09
N ILE A 275 -12.03 5.81 -23.15
CA ILE A 275 -13.48 5.60 -23.12
C ILE A 275 -14.15 6.98 -23.17
N GLY A 276 -14.48 7.45 -24.38
CA GLY A 276 -14.94 8.82 -24.58
C GLY A 276 -13.85 9.83 -24.19
N HIS A 277 -14.17 10.71 -23.24
CA HIS A 277 -13.23 11.72 -22.71
C HIS A 277 -12.37 11.20 -21.54
N PHE A 278 -12.64 10.00 -21.04
CA PHE A 278 -11.89 9.43 -19.91
C PHE A 278 -10.76 8.53 -20.41
N SER A 279 -9.59 8.72 -19.84
CA SER A 279 -8.44 7.84 -20.03
C SER A 279 -8.28 6.94 -18.78
N PHE A 280 -8.19 5.64 -19.01
CA PHE A 280 -8.07 4.64 -17.96
C PHE A 280 -6.85 3.76 -18.22
N GLN A 281 -6.05 3.55 -17.18
CA GLN A 281 -4.88 2.67 -17.22
C GLN A 281 -5.15 1.41 -16.40
N PRO A 282 -5.46 0.25 -17.03
CA PRO A 282 -5.81 -0.97 -16.32
C PRO A 282 -4.70 -1.49 -15.40
N SER A 283 -3.43 -1.33 -15.78
CA SER A 283 -2.28 -1.76 -14.97
C SER A 283 -2.26 -1.11 -13.57
N GLU A 284 -2.88 0.05 -13.41
CA GLU A 284 -3.03 0.69 -12.10
C GLU A 284 -3.88 -0.15 -11.15
N LEU A 285 -5.05 -0.65 -11.58
CA LEU A 285 -5.88 -1.53 -10.76
C LEU A 285 -5.22 -2.90 -10.54
N VAL A 286 -4.45 -3.37 -11.52
CA VAL A 286 -3.72 -4.64 -11.39
C VAL A 286 -2.67 -4.58 -10.26
N LYS A 287 -2.13 -3.40 -9.89
CA LYS A 287 -1.27 -3.25 -8.70
C LYS A 287 -1.97 -3.71 -7.42
N VAL A 288 -3.22 -3.30 -7.24
CA VAL A 288 -4.04 -3.68 -6.08
C VAL A 288 -4.31 -5.18 -6.07
N ALA A 289 -4.69 -5.74 -7.24
CA ALA A 289 -4.89 -7.17 -7.42
C ALA A 289 -3.61 -7.98 -7.19
N PHE A 290 -2.45 -7.44 -7.55
CA PHE A 290 -1.15 -8.07 -7.36
C PHE A 290 -0.80 -8.23 -5.87
N ILE A 291 -1.00 -7.17 -5.08
CA ILE A 291 -0.85 -7.24 -3.61
C ILE A 291 -1.84 -8.25 -3.04
N PHE A 292 -3.12 -8.15 -3.42
CA PHE A 292 -4.16 -9.04 -2.93
C PHE A 292 -3.82 -10.52 -3.21
N PHE A 293 -3.46 -10.85 -4.45
CA PHE A 293 -3.13 -12.22 -4.85
C PHE A 293 -1.85 -12.71 -4.17
N GLY A 294 -0.80 -11.88 -4.14
CA GLY A 294 0.50 -12.24 -3.57
C GLY A 294 0.44 -12.53 -2.08
N THR A 295 -0.36 -11.76 -1.34
CA THR A 295 -0.46 -11.88 0.12
C THR A 295 -1.47 -12.93 0.57
N SER A 296 -2.59 -13.09 -0.15
CA SER A 296 -3.60 -14.12 0.16
C SER A 296 -3.12 -15.57 -0.07
N THR A 297 -2.01 -15.76 -0.78
CA THR A 297 -1.35 -17.08 -0.91
C THR A 297 -0.69 -17.60 0.35
N LEU A 298 -0.48 -16.75 1.35
CA LEU A 298 0.34 -17.06 2.51
C LEU A 298 -0.41 -17.82 3.62
N GLN A 299 -1.73 -17.78 3.61
CA GLN A 299 -2.56 -18.40 4.65
C GLN A 299 -2.72 -19.92 4.54
N GLY A 300 -2.43 -20.49 3.38
CA GLY A 300 -2.33 -21.96 3.25
C GLY A 300 -0.96 -22.42 3.71
N ILE A 301 -0.91 -23.35 4.68
CA ILE A 301 0.24 -24.16 5.06
C ILE A 301 1.22 -24.23 3.86
N GLN A 302 2.48 -23.94 4.06
CA GLN A 302 3.59 -23.84 3.11
C GLN A 302 3.55 -24.92 1.99
N THR A 303 2.58 -24.85 1.10
CA THR A 303 2.55 -25.74 -0.05
C THR A 303 3.28 -25.07 -1.21
N THR A 304 4.27 -25.79 -1.76
CA THR A 304 5.02 -25.39 -2.95
C THR A 304 4.11 -24.94 -4.11
N LYS A 305 2.91 -25.52 -4.22
CA LYS A 305 1.90 -25.18 -5.26
C LYS A 305 1.44 -23.72 -5.22
N ASN A 306 1.31 -23.13 -4.04
CA ASN A 306 0.86 -21.72 -3.91
C ASN A 306 1.95 -20.72 -4.31
N LEU A 307 3.21 -21.04 -4.07
CA LEU A 307 4.34 -20.22 -4.49
C LEU A 307 4.48 -20.22 -6.01
N THR A 308 4.37 -21.38 -6.63
CA THR A 308 4.43 -21.51 -8.09
C THR A 308 3.34 -20.69 -8.77
N GLY A 309 2.10 -20.72 -8.25
CA GLY A 309 1.01 -19.89 -8.76
C GLY A 309 1.30 -18.39 -8.70
N PHE A 310 1.92 -17.91 -7.61
CA PHE A 310 2.31 -16.51 -7.50
C PHE A 310 3.45 -16.12 -8.46
N ILE A 311 4.45 -16.99 -8.64
CA ILE A 311 5.53 -16.77 -9.60
C ILE A 311 4.98 -16.68 -11.02
N ILE A 312 4.08 -17.61 -11.42
CA ILE A 312 3.45 -17.60 -12.75
C ILE A 312 2.63 -16.33 -12.95
N PHE A 313 1.77 -15.97 -11.99
CA PHE A 313 0.98 -14.75 -12.06
C PHE A 313 1.84 -13.49 -12.18
N SER A 314 2.91 -13.40 -11.38
CA SER A 314 3.86 -12.27 -11.44
C SER A 314 4.59 -12.22 -12.79
N GLY A 315 4.98 -13.38 -13.34
CA GLY A 315 5.58 -13.49 -14.66
C GLY A 315 4.64 -13.01 -15.78
N ILE A 316 3.35 -13.37 -15.70
CA ILE A 316 2.32 -12.91 -16.65
C ILE A 316 2.15 -11.38 -16.55
N CYS A 317 2.02 -10.84 -15.34
CA CYS A 317 1.86 -9.39 -15.14
C CYS A 317 3.07 -8.60 -15.67
N MET A 318 4.29 -9.00 -15.28
CA MET A 318 5.50 -8.31 -15.73
C MET A 318 5.73 -8.49 -17.23
N GLY A 319 5.50 -9.69 -17.77
CA GLY A 319 5.61 -9.97 -19.20
C GLY A 319 4.66 -9.10 -20.03
N ALA A 320 3.39 -8.97 -19.62
CA ALA A 320 2.42 -8.11 -20.28
C ALA A 320 2.87 -6.64 -20.27
N LEU A 321 3.36 -6.12 -19.14
CA LEU A 321 3.84 -4.73 -19.02
C LEU A 321 5.07 -4.48 -19.90
N ILE A 322 6.00 -5.43 -19.99
CA ILE A 322 7.17 -5.36 -20.87
C ILE A 322 6.74 -5.34 -22.35
N LEU A 323 5.75 -6.16 -22.73
CA LEU A 323 5.20 -6.17 -24.08
C LEU A 323 4.55 -4.82 -24.43
N MET A 324 3.82 -4.22 -23.50
CA MET A 324 3.20 -2.90 -23.64
C MET A 324 4.23 -1.75 -23.65
N GLY A 325 5.49 -2.02 -23.30
CA GLY A 325 6.54 -0.99 -23.22
C GLY A 325 6.49 -0.15 -21.93
N ASP A 326 5.76 -0.60 -20.89
CA ASP A 326 5.65 0.07 -19.60
C ASP A 326 6.66 -0.48 -18.59
N PHE A 327 7.92 -0.10 -18.77
CA PHE A 327 9.02 -0.55 -17.91
C PHE A 327 8.99 0.10 -16.51
N GLY A 328 8.45 1.30 -16.41
CA GLY A 328 8.28 1.99 -15.13
C GLY A 328 7.38 1.18 -14.20
N THR A 329 6.18 0.88 -14.66
CA THR A 329 5.22 0.06 -13.91
C THR A 329 5.75 -1.37 -13.70
N ALA A 330 6.41 -1.97 -14.70
CA ALA A 330 7.02 -3.30 -14.57
C ALA A 330 8.06 -3.35 -13.43
N SER A 331 8.88 -2.28 -13.27
CA SER A 331 9.84 -2.15 -12.17
C SER A 331 9.15 -2.08 -10.80
N VAL A 332 8.03 -1.38 -10.71
CA VAL A 332 7.21 -1.32 -9.48
C VAL A 332 6.67 -2.70 -9.11
N PHE A 333 6.16 -3.46 -10.08
CA PHE A 333 5.73 -4.85 -9.87
C PHE A 333 6.88 -5.76 -9.44
N PHE A 334 8.03 -5.61 -10.07
CA PHE A 334 9.22 -6.41 -9.76
C PHE A 334 9.69 -6.20 -8.31
N ILE A 335 9.83 -4.96 -7.87
CA ILE A 335 10.20 -4.66 -6.47
C ILE A 335 9.16 -5.21 -5.50
N THR A 336 7.87 -5.09 -5.83
CA THR A 336 6.80 -5.65 -5.01
C THR A 336 6.87 -7.18 -4.96
N PHE A 337 7.18 -7.84 -6.07
CA PHE A 337 7.42 -9.28 -6.13
C PHE A 337 8.59 -9.69 -5.21
N ILE A 338 9.69 -8.93 -5.22
CA ILE A 338 10.83 -9.17 -4.31
C ILE A 338 10.39 -9.03 -2.86
N LEU A 339 9.66 -7.96 -2.51
CA LEU A 339 9.19 -7.72 -1.15
C LEU A 339 8.30 -8.86 -0.65
N ILE A 340 7.31 -9.29 -1.44
CA ILE A 340 6.43 -10.42 -1.10
C ILE A 340 7.25 -11.70 -0.94
N SER A 341 8.16 -11.98 -1.88
CA SER A 341 9.00 -13.18 -1.87
C SER A 341 9.94 -13.21 -0.68
N PHE A 342 10.54 -12.06 -0.32
CA PHE A 342 11.41 -11.94 0.85
C PHE A 342 10.64 -12.12 2.16
N MET A 343 9.54 -11.39 2.35
CA MET A 343 8.71 -11.51 3.56
C MET A 343 8.16 -12.93 3.75
N ARG A 344 8.00 -13.66 2.66
CA ARG A 344 7.53 -15.04 2.67
C ARG A 344 8.63 -16.05 2.98
N SER A 345 9.80 -15.92 2.34
CA SER A 345 10.90 -16.90 2.46
C SER A 345 11.79 -16.66 3.67
N GLY A 346 11.88 -15.42 4.15
CA GLY A 346 12.84 -14.99 5.16
C GLY A 346 14.30 -15.14 4.73
N ASN A 347 14.56 -15.53 3.47
CA ASN A 347 15.89 -15.91 3.00
C ASN A 347 16.44 -14.92 1.97
N ILE A 348 17.50 -14.23 2.33
CA ILE A 348 18.17 -13.25 1.46
C ILE A 348 18.76 -13.87 0.18
N ARG A 349 19.13 -15.17 0.22
CA ARG A 349 19.65 -15.88 -0.96
C ARG A 349 18.60 -15.95 -2.08
N THR A 350 17.33 -16.14 -1.74
CA THR A 350 16.22 -16.15 -2.70
C THR A 350 16.10 -14.79 -3.40
N VAL A 351 16.22 -13.70 -2.64
CA VAL A 351 16.20 -12.32 -3.19
C VAL A 351 17.36 -12.12 -4.16
N PHE A 352 18.58 -12.55 -3.77
CA PHE A 352 19.75 -12.43 -4.62
C PHE A 352 19.59 -13.20 -5.95
N LEU A 353 19.08 -14.44 -5.90
CA LEU A 353 18.81 -15.24 -7.10
C LEU A 353 17.78 -14.60 -8.03
N ILE A 354 16.70 -14.03 -7.45
CA ILE A 354 15.68 -13.31 -8.21
C ILE A 354 16.29 -12.08 -8.89
N CYS A 355 17.08 -11.27 -8.17
CA CYS A 355 17.73 -10.11 -8.72
C CYS A 355 18.74 -10.46 -9.82
N ALA A 356 19.53 -11.54 -9.64
CA ALA A 356 20.47 -12.02 -10.66
C ALA A 356 19.73 -12.47 -11.94
N ALA A 357 18.67 -13.27 -11.80
CA ALA A 357 17.85 -13.71 -12.93
C ALA A 357 17.22 -12.52 -13.67
N ALA A 358 16.70 -11.52 -12.92
CA ALA A 358 16.13 -10.31 -13.50
C ALA A 358 17.17 -9.45 -14.23
N ALA A 359 18.39 -9.34 -13.69
CA ALA A 359 19.47 -8.61 -14.36
C ALA A 359 19.82 -9.24 -15.72
N ILE A 360 19.90 -10.56 -15.77
CA ILE A 360 20.12 -11.29 -17.04
C ILE A 360 18.95 -11.05 -18.00
N GLY A 361 17.71 -11.15 -17.52
CA GLY A 361 16.51 -10.87 -18.32
C GLY A 361 16.48 -9.43 -18.85
N PHE A 362 16.86 -8.45 -18.03
CA PHE A 362 16.92 -7.05 -18.43
C PHE A 362 17.96 -6.79 -19.54
N LEU A 363 19.17 -7.38 -19.41
CA LEU A 363 20.20 -7.31 -20.45
C LEU A 363 19.69 -7.91 -21.78
N PHE A 364 18.93 -9.01 -21.70
CA PHE A 364 18.32 -9.61 -22.88
C PHE A 364 17.28 -8.68 -23.52
N ILE A 365 16.39 -8.07 -22.71
CA ILE A 365 15.35 -7.14 -23.19
C ILE A 365 15.97 -5.89 -23.85
N MET A 366 17.04 -5.32 -23.29
CA MET A 366 17.75 -4.18 -23.87
C MET A 366 18.18 -4.44 -25.32
N LYS A 367 18.54 -5.69 -25.64
CA LYS A 367 18.93 -6.08 -27.00
C LYS A 367 17.78 -5.99 -28.02
N PHE A 368 16.52 -6.15 -27.58
CA PHE A 368 15.35 -6.18 -28.45
C PHE A 368 14.51 -4.90 -28.42
N LYS A 369 14.76 -3.98 -27.48
CA LYS A 369 14.00 -2.73 -27.32
C LYS A 369 14.95 -1.51 -27.32
N PRO A 370 15.35 -1.00 -28.51
CA PRO A 370 16.34 0.09 -28.63
C PRO A 370 15.95 1.39 -27.89
N TYR A 371 14.65 1.69 -27.76
CA TYR A 371 14.20 2.91 -27.08
C TYR A 371 14.57 2.96 -25.58
N ILE A 372 14.83 1.81 -24.96
CA ILE A 372 15.33 1.76 -23.58
C ILE A 372 16.76 2.33 -23.55
N ILE A 373 17.56 1.98 -24.55
CA ILE A 373 18.94 2.47 -24.66
C ILE A 373 18.95 3.99 -24.79
N THR A 374 18.02 4.57 -25.58
CA THR A 374 17.94 6.03 -25.73
C THR A 374 17.58 6.76 -24.44
N ARG A 375 16.73 6.18 -23.57
CA ARG A 375 16.46 6.74 -22.25
C ARG A 375 17.67 6.66 -21.32
N PHE A 376 18.45 5.58 -21.40
CA PHE A 376 19.67 5.44 -20.61
C PHE A 376 20.82 6.31 -21.14
N SER A 377 20.89 6.60 -22.45
CA SER A 377 21.93 7.48 -23.00
C SER A 377 21.78 8.94 -22.58
N ALA A 378 20.54 9.40 -22.37
CA ALA A 378 20.28 10.74 -21.87
C ALA A 378 20.48 10.88 -20.34
N TRP A 379 20.43 9.78 -19.61
CA TRP A 379 20.54 9.77 -18.14
C TRP A 379 21.90 10.32 -17.68
N ARG A 380 21.89 11.29 -16.77
CA ARG A 380 23.03 12.08 -16.28
C ARG A 380 23.73 12.97 -17.31
N HIS A 381 23.23 12.97 -18.57
CA HIS A 381 23.72 13.82 -19.64
C HIS A 381 22.61 14.72 -20.19
N VAL A 382 21.58 15.01 -19.37
CA VAL A 382 20.39 15.78 -19.80
C VAL A 382 20.73 17.17 -20.33
N TRP A 383 21.82 17.78 -19.84
CA TRP A 383 22.27 19.09 -20.28
C TRP A 383 22.96 19.07 -21.65
N GLU A 384 23.42 17.92 -22.14
CA GLU A 384 23.95 17.74 -23.50
C GLU A 384 22.82 17.53 -24.51
N HIS A 385 21.64 17.10 -24.02
CA HIS A 385 20.44 16.77 -24.81
C HIS A 385 19.26 17.70 -24.53
N ILE A 386 19.50 19.00 -24.34
CA ILE A 386 18.50 20.00 -23.88
C ILE A 386 17.28 20.09 -24.81
N ASN A 387 17.44 19.88 -26.12
CA ASN A 387 16.38 20.02 -27.11
C ASN A 387 15.70 18.69 -27.47
N ASP A 388 16.22 17.57 -26.97
CA ASP A 388 15.75 16.21 -27.32
C ASP A 388 15.29 15.43 -26.08
N THR A 389 15.97 14.34 -25.77
CA THR A 389 15.63 13.40 -24.71
C THR A 389 15.78 13.97 -23.31
N GLY A 390 16.61 14.99 -23.08
CA GLY A 390 16.79 15.70 -21.82
C GLY A 390 15.88 16.91 -21.63
N TYR A 391 15.04 17.27 -22.62
CA TYR A 391 14.23 18.49 -22.59
C TYR A 391 13.35 18.61 -21.34
N GLN A 392 12.59 17.56 -21.01
CA GLN A 392 11.69 17.59 -19.85
C GLN A 392 12.45 17.78 -18.54
N GLN A 393 13.52 17.00 -18.32
CA GLN A 393 14.29 17.02 -17.06
C GLN A 393 15.04 18.35 -16.88
N THR A 394 15.64 18.90 -17.94
CA THR A 394 16.33 20.20 -17.85
C THR A 394 15.36 21.33 -17.52
N ARG A 395 14.14 21.31 -18.10
CA ARG A 395 13.10 22.30 -17.77
C ARG A 395 12.63 22.13 -16.32
N VAL A 396 12.40 20.90 -15.85
CA VAL A 396 12.04 20.66 -14.46
C VAL A 396 13.09 21.19 -13.51
N LEU A 397 14.38 20.86 -13.71
CA LEU A 397 15.47 21.31 -12.85
C LEU A 397 15.56 22.85 -12.81
N THR A 398 15.40 23.50 -13.97
CA THR A 398 15.42 24.96 -14.07
C THR A 398 14.25 25.61 -13.31
N TYR A 399 13.03 25.15 -13.59
CA TYR A 399 11.83 25.74 -12.98
C TYR A 399 11.68 25.38 -11.49
N ALA A 400 12.03 24.16 -11.09
CA ALA A 400 12.06 23.79 -9.67
C ALA A 400 13.05 24.67 -8.87
N ALA A 401 14.21 24.98 -9.45
CA ALA A 401 15.18 25.89 -8.82
C ALA A 401 14.62 27.31 -8.69
N SER A 402 13.83 27.80 -9.65
CA SER A 402 13.22 29.14 -9.58
C SER A 402 12.19 29.28 -8.46
N GLY A 403 11.54 28.17 -8.03
CA GLY A 403 10.59 28.17 -6.91
C GLY A 403 11.22 28.42 -5.54
N GLY A 404 12.51 28.14 -5.38
CA GLY A 404 13.23 28.30 -4.12
C GLY A 404 12.58 27.51 -2.96
N LEU A 405 12.69 28.06 -1.74
CA LEU A 405 12.17 27.36 -0.55
C LEU A 405 10.65 27.47 -0.38
N LEU A 406 10.05 28.60 -0.78
CA LEU A 406 8.65 28.94 -0.50
C LEU A 406 7.72 28.85 -1.70
N GLY A 407 8.25 28.72 -2.92
CA GLY A 407 7.51 28.67 -4.16
C GLY A 407 7.16 30.05 -4.75
N LEU A 408 6.86 30.08 -6.03
CA LEU A 408 6.41 31.27 -6.76
C LEU A 408 4.93 31.61 -6.48
N GLY A 409 4.20 30.67 -5.90
CA GLY A 409 2.75 30.72 -5.67
C GLY A 409 1.97 29.87 -6.68
N LEU A 410 0.82 29.38 -6.20
CA LEU A 410 -0.05 28.48 -6.97
C LEU A 410 -0.52 29.12 -8.29
N GLY A 411 -0.47 28.35 -9.36
CA GLY A 411 -0.91 28.76 -10.68
C GLY A 411 0.04 29.74 -11.40
N LYS A 412 1.14 30.17 -10.76
CA LYS A 412 2.13 31.08 -11.35
C LYS A 412 3.33 30.37 -11.94
N GLY A 413 3.43 29.05 -11.80
CA GLY A 413 4.50 28.24 -12.34
C GLY A 413 4.47 28.20 -13.88
N CYS A 414 5.64 28.10 -14.49
CA CYS A 414 5.83 27.96 -15.93
C CYS A 414 5.93 26.50 -16.37
N LEU A 415 6.28 25.60 -15.46
CA LEU A 415 6.42 24.17 -15.77
C LEU A 415 5.12 23.55 -16.30
N LYS A 416 3.96 24.09 -15.93
CA LYS A 416 2.64 23.65 -16.41
C LYS A 416 2.47 23.63 -17.93
N TYR A 417 3.28 24.38 -18.67
CA TYR A 417 3.25 24.41 -20.14
C TYR A 417 4.11 23.30 -20.77
N ILE A 418 4.85 22.56 -19.96
CA ILE A 418 5.66 21.45 -20.45
C ILE A 418 4.79 20.19 -20.52
N PHE A 419 4.98 19.43 -21.59
CA PHE A 419 4.25 18.19 -21.81
C PHE A 419 4.40 17.21 -20.64
N ALA A 420 3.29 16.59 -20.19
CA ALA A 420 3.20 15.67 -19.06
C ALA A 420 3.63 16.25 -17.70
N ALA A 421 3.72 17.59 -17.54
CA ALA A 421 4.09 18.21 -16.27
C ALA A 421 3.16 17.80 -15.11
N PRO A 422 1.83 17.83 -15.24
CA PRO A 422 0.94 17.47 -14.12
C PRO A 422 0.96 15.97 -13.76
N SER A 423 1.36 15.10 -14.68
CA SER A 423 1.41 13.65 -14.44
C SER A 423 2.79 13.20 -13.98
N ASP A 424 3.78 13.27 -14.86
CA ASP A 424 5.07 12.63 -14.68
C ASP A 424 6.09 13.54 -13.96
N LEU A 425 5.94 14.88 -14.13
CA LEU A 425 6.87 15.89 -13.63
C LEU A 425 6.29 16.71 -12.47
N VAL A 426 5.20 16.24 -11.86
CA VAL A 426 4.47 16.99 -10.82
C VAL A 426 5.35 17.38 -9.63
N PHE A 427 6.38 16.61 -9.30
CA PHE A 427 7.32 16.97 -8.23
C PHE A 427 8.02 18.31 -8.54
N GLY A 428 8.39 18.54 -9.80
CA GLY A 428 8.94 19.82 -10.23
C GLY A 428 7.95 20.97 -10.08
N MET A 429 6.67 20.73 -10.44
CA MET A 429 5.61 21.73 -10.25
C MET A 429 5.38 22.05 -8.76
N LEU A 430 5.44 21.04 -7.88
CA LEU A 430 5.39 21.28 -6.44
C LEU A 430 6.54 22.14 -5.96
N CYS A 431 7.77 21.87 -6.42
CA CYS A 431 8.93 22.67 -6.07
C CYS A 431 8.80 24.11 -6.59
N GLU A 432 8.30 24.31 -7.81
CA GLU A 432 8.14 25.63 -8.42
C GLU A 432 7.03 26.45 -7.74
N GLU A 433 5.84 25.87 -7.58
CA GLU A 433 4.66 26.62 -7.13
C GLU A 433 4.52 26.67 -5.60
N TRP A 434 4.75 25.55 -4.90
CA TRP A 434 4.60 25.44 -3.45
C TRP A 434 5.93 25.59 -2.69
N GLY A 435 7.04 25.48 -3.40
CA GLY A 435 8.38 25.53 -2.83
C GLY A 435 8.91 24.19 -2.33
N LEU A 436 10.23 24.14 -2.21
CA LEU A 436 10.97 22.94 -1.84
C LEU A 436 10.55 22.40 -0.46
N ILE A 437 10.23 23.27 0.50
CA ILE A 437 9.83 22.86 1.85
C ILE A 437 8.58 21.98 1.82
N LEU A 438 7.51 22.41 1.12
CA LEU A 438 6.28 21.62 1.05
C LEU A 438 6.47 20.35 0.22
N ALA A 439 7.23 20.42 -0.89
CA ALA A 439 7.57 19.26 -1.70
C ALA A 439 8.26 18.18 -0.85
N VAL A 440 9.25 18.54 -0.04
CA VAL A 440 9.96 17.62 0.86
C VAL A 440 9.03 17.06 1.95
N ILE A 441 8.14 17.87 2.51
CA ILE A 441 7.13 17.39 3.49
C ILE A 441 6.23 16.32 2.87
N ILE A 442 5.82 16.47 1.61
CA ILE A 442 5.02 15.47 0.88
C ILE A 442 5.80 14.15 0.78
N LEU A 443 7.08 14.21 0.38
CA LEU A 443 7.91 13.00 0.27
C LEU A 443 8.07 12.30 1.63
N PHE A 444 8.34 13.04 2.69
CA PHE A 444 8.40 12.50 4.04
C PHE A 444 7.07 11.88 4.46
N SER A 445 5.94 12.52 4.15
CA SER A 445 4.61 11.98 4.46
C SER A 445 4.37 10.61 3.82
N ILE A 446 4.77 10.44 2.55
CA ILE A 446 4.67 9.15 1.84
C ILE A 446 5.66 8.13 2.43
N ALA A 447 6.91 8.53 2.69
CA ALA A 447 7.92 7.65 3.29
C ALA A 447 7.51 7.15 4.69
N PHE A 448 6.87 8.00 5.49
CA PHE A 448 6.35 7.64 6.81
C PHE A 448 5.23 6.60 6.75
N LEU A 449 4.45 6.50 5.68
CA LEU A 449 3.51 5.39 5.50
C LEU A 449 4.25 4.04 5.51
N GLY A 450 5.44 3.96 4.91
CA GLY A 450 6.28 2.75 4.96
C GLY A 450 6.73 2.41 6.38
N ILE A 451 7.21 3.42 7.12
CA ILE A 451 7.65 3.25 8.52
C ILE A 451 6.46 2.85 9.41
N TYR A 452 5.30 3.47 9.22
CA TYR A 452 4.07 3.13 9.92
C TYR A 452 3.64 1.69 9.64
N SER A 453 3.60 1.28 8.36
CA SER A 453 3.23 -0.07 7.96
C SER A 453 4.12 -1.13 8.60
N ARG A 454 5.44 -0.90 8.66
CA ARG A 454 6.36 -1.79 9.37
C ARG A 454 6.01 -1.90 10.86
N LYS A 455 5.70 -0.77 11.52
CA LYS A 455 5.35 -0.75 12.95
C LYS A 455 4.00 -1.42 13.22
N ALA A 456 3.01 -1.19 12.35
CA ALA A 456 1.69 -1.81 12.44
C ALA A 456 1.76 -3.32 12.15
N SER A 457 2.61 -3.74 11.19
CA SER A 457 2.80 -5.14 10.81
C SER A 457 3.32 -6.01 11.96
N VAL A 458 4.20 -5.49 12.80
CA VAL A 458 4.73 -6.23 13.97
C VAL A 458 3.63 -6.55 14.99
N LYS A 459 2.54 -5.76 14.99
CA LYS A 459 1.41 -5.90 15.92
C LYS A 459 0.14 -6.41 15.25
N SER A 460 0.21 -6.76 13.98
CA SER A 460 -0.95 -7.18 13.20
C SER A 460 -1.43 -8.57 13.59
N ARG A 461 -2.74 -8.80 13.53
CA ARG A 461 -3.41 -10.05 13.90
C ARG A 461 -3.02 -11.25 13.05
N SER A 462 -2.66 -11.03 11.79
CA SER A 462 -2.36 -12.09 10.84
C SER A 462 -1.19 -11.69 9.95
N ALA A 463 -0.39 -12.69 9.55
CA ALA A 463 0.70 -12.54 8.58
C ALA A 463 0.19 -11.95 7.25
N PHE A 464 -1.06 -12.25 6.86
CA PHE A 464 -1.70 -11.66 5.69
C PHE A 464 -1.69 -10.12 5.73
N TYR A 465 -2.21 -9.53 6.81
CA TYR A 465 -2.27 -8.06 6.94
C TYR A 465 -0.89 -7.44 7.04
N SER A 466 0.03 -8.11 7.78
CA SER A 466 1.43 -7.65 7.92
C SER A 466 2.12 -7.54 6.59
N ILE A 467 2.06 -8.59 5.77
CA ILE A 467 2.73 -8.64 4.49
C ILE A 467 2.05 -7.71 3.49
N ALA A 468 0.70 -7.70 3.46
CA ALA A 468 -0.06 -6.83 2.58
C ALA A 468 0.25 -5.35 2.82
N ALA A 469 0.30 -4.91 4.07
CA ALA A 469 0.61 -3.54 4.43
C ALA A 469 2.05 -3.15 4.08
N CYS A 470 3.04 -4.00 4.40
CA CYS A 470 4.44 -3.75 4.05
C CYS A 470 4.66 -3.69 2.54
N CYS A 471 4.01 -4.59 1.78
CA CYS A 471 4.15 -4.62 0.33
C CYS A 471 3.41 -3.46 -0.34
N ALA A 472 2.21 -3.09 0.13
CA ALA A 472 1.47 -1.94 -0.38
C ALA A 472 2.21 -0.63 -0.12
N SER A 473 2.71 -0.43 1.11
CA SER A 473 3.50 0.77 1.42
C SER A 473 4.84 0.78 0.69
N GLY A 474 5.51 -0.37 0.56
CA GLY A 474 6.73 -0.51 -0.23
C GLY A 474 6.52 -0.16 -1.70
N MET A 475 5.39 -0.58 -2.30
CA MET A 475 5.00 -0.21 -3.66
C MET A 475 4.80 1.32 -3.79
N ILE A 476 4.07 1.94 -2.87
CA ILE A 476 3.82 3.40 -2.86
C ILE A 476 5.15 4.16 -2.72
N VAL A 477 6.01 3.77 -1.77
CA VAL A 477 7.30 4.43 -1.55
C VAL A 477 8.23 4.25 -2.75
N PHE A 478 8.29 3.06 -3.34
CA PHE A 478 9.12 2.82 -4.51
C PHE A 478 8.62 3.62 -5.73
N GLN A 479 7.30 3.72 -5.92
CA GLN A 479 6.70 4.55 -6.96
C GLN A 479 7.06 6.03 -6.78
N MET A 480 7.04 6.55 -5.54
CA MET A 480 7.52 7.90 -5.21
C MET A 480 9.01 8.07 -5.58
N ILE A 481 9.87 7.12 -5.20
CA ILE A 481 11.31 7.14 -5.51
C ILE A 481 11.52 7.20 -7.02
N MET A 482 10.83 6.35 -7.79
CA MET A 482 10.95 6.32 -9.25
C MET A 482 10.52 7.64 -9.91
N ASN A 483 9.44 8.27 -9.42
CA ASN A 483 9.01 9.58 -9.94
C ASN A 483 10.03 10.65 -9.60
N VAL A 484 10.33 10.86 -8.32
CA VAL A 484 11.18 11.96 -7.86
C VAL A 484 12.60 11.85 -8.42
N PHE A 485 13.22 10.68 -8.31
CA PHE A 485 14.60 10.48 -8.77
C PHE A 485 14.69 10.50 -10.30
N GLY A 486 13.62 10.11 -11.02
CA GLY A 486 13.54 10.26 -12.46
C GLY A 486 13.44 11.73 -12.88
N VAL A 487 12.68 12.53 -12.15
CA VAL A 487 12.49 13.95 -12.40
C VAL A 487 13.77 14.76 -12.16
N VAL A 488 14.53 14.43 -11.10
CA VAL A 488 15.79 15.12 -10.74
C VAL A 488 17.05 14.49 -11.36
N ASP A 489 16.89 13.61 -12.35
CA ASP A 489 17.99 12.97 -13.10
C ASP A 489 18.93 12.07 -12.27
N ILE A 490 18.47 11.58 -11.11
CA ILE A 490 19.17 10.55 -10.33
C ILE A 490 18.93 9.16 -10.96
N LEU A 491 17.69 8.92 -11.43
CA LEU A 491 17.29 7.73 -12.20
C LEU A 491 16.81 8.14 -13.59
N PRO A 492 16.77 7.20 -14.56
CA PRO A 492 16.15 7.48 -15.85
C PRO A 492 14.66 7.84 -15.67
N LEU A 493 14.15 8.81 -16.42
CA LEU A 493 12.75 9.19 -16.38
C LEU A 493 11.87 8.07 -16.94
N THR A 494 10.99 7.52 -16.11
CA THR A 494 10.18 6.33 -16.43
C THR A 494 8.70 6.61 -16.68
N GLY A 495 8.22 7.84 -16.41
CA GLY A 495 6.82 8.20 -16.57
C GLY A 495 5.89 7.58 -15.52
N VAL A 496 6.43 7.23 -14.35
CA VAL A 496 5.64 6.75 -13.20
C VAL A 496 5.11 7.93 -12.42
N THR A 497 3.83 7.90 -12.03
CA THR A 497 3.15 8.98 -11.30
C THR A 497 3.61 9.08 -9.84
N LEU A 498 3.64 10.30 -9.27
CA LEU A 498 3.83 10.51 -7.83
C LEU A 498 2.53 10.15 -7.10
N PRO A 499 2.57 9.18 -6.15
CA PRO A 499 1.37 8.72 -5.44
C PRO A 499 0.57 9.85 -4.79
N PHE A 500 -0.74 9.81 -4.89
CA PHE A 500 -1.74 10.79 -4.40
C PHE A 500 -1.75 12.13 -5.14
N VAL A 501 -0.63 12.60 -5.70
CA VAL A 501 -0.43 13.99 -6.12
C VAL A 501 -0.54 14.16 -7.63
N SER A 502 0.06 13.25 -8.42
CA SER A 502 0.03 13.33 -9.89
C SER A 502 -1.37 13.31 -10.46
N GLN A 503 -1.55 14.01 -11.57
CA GLN A 503 -2.70 13.83 -12.45
C GLN A 503 -2.76 12.39 -12.94
N GLY A 504 -3.90 11.74 -12.73
CA GLY A 504 -4.16 10.37 -13.16
C GLY A 504 -5.27 9.74 -12.33
N GLY A 505 -6.50 9.73 -12.86
CA GLY A 505 -7.66 9.20 -12.14
C GLY A 505 -7.48 7.74 -11.72
N SER A 506 -7.03 6.87 -12.63
CA SER A 506 -6.78 5.45 -12.34
C SER A 506 -5.65 5.26 -11.32
N SER A 507 -4.59 6.09 -11.38
CA SER A 507 -3.50 6.06 -10.42
C SER A 507 -3.98 6.45 -9.02
N LEU A 508 -4.78 7.51 -8.88
CA LEU A 508 -5.34 7.94 -7.61
C LEU A 508 -6.24 6.85 -7.00
N ILE A 509 -7.13 6.24 -7.80
CA ILE A 509 -8.00 5.14 -7.35
C ILE A 509 -7.16 3.96 -6.85
N SER A 510 -6.12 3.59 -7.59
CA SER A 510 -5.23 2.48 -7.23
C SER A 510 -4.47 2.74 -5.93
N VAL A 511 -3.92 3.92 -5.74
CA VAL A 511 -3.18 4.29 -4.53
C VAL A 511 -4.10 4.29 -3.29
N TRP A 512 -5.36 4.73 -3.42
CA TRP A 512 -6.36 4.58 -2.37
C TRP A 512 -6.69 3.11 -2.09
N GLY A 513 -6.75 2.26 -3.12
CA GLY A 513 -6.87 0.81 -2.95
C GLY A 513 -5.69 0.20 -2.20
N LEU A 514 -4.45 0.62 -2.49
CA LEU A 514 -3.25 0.20 -1.75
C LEU A 514 -3.26 0.69 -0.30
N LEU A 515 -3.77 1.89 -0.05
CA LEU A 515 -3.90 2.45 1.29
C LEU A 515 -4.82 1.60 2.19
N ALA A 516 -5.81 0.90 1.60
CA ALA A 516 -6.69 0.00 2.32
C ALA A 516 -5.93 -1.17 2.99
N PHE A 517 -4.91 -1.72 2.33
CA PHE A 517 -4.08 -2.78 2.94
C PHE A 517 -3.28 -2.26 4.12
N ILE A 518 -2.76 -1.02 4.04
CA ILE A 518 -2.06 -0.38 5.14
C ILE A 518 -3.02 -0.17 6.32
N LYS A 519 -4.22 0.31 6.03
CA LYS A 519 -5.27 0.53 7.02
C LYS A 519 -5.71 -0.76 7.71
N ALA A 520 -5.83 -1.85 6.96
CA ALA A 520 -6.27 -3.14 7.48
C ALA A 520 -5.29 -3.76 8.49
N SER A 521 -4.01 -3.41 8.43
CA SER A 521 -3.01 -3.87 9.40
C SER A 521 -3.14 -3.20 10.77
N ASP A 522 -3.87 -2.08 10.85
CA ASP A 522 -4.17 -1.40 12.11
C ASP A 522 -5.30 -2.15 12.84
N GLU A 523 -4.99 -2.68 14.00
CA GLU A 523 -5.94 -3.44 14.85
C GLU A 523 -7.25 -2.69 15.14
N ARG A 524 -7.18 -1.35 15.20
CA ARG A 524 -8.33 -0.49 15.47
C ARG A 524 -9.36 -0.47 14.33
N THR A 525 -8.96 -0.89 13.12
CA THR A 525 -9.82 -0.83 11.91
C THR A 525 -11.05 -1.73 12.05
N TYR A 526 -10.87 -2.90 12.65
CA TYR A 526 -11.93 -3.90 12.84
C TYR A 526 -12.36 -4.05 14.29
N ALA A 527 -11.83 -3.25 15.21
CA ALA A 527 -12.26 -3.22 16.59
C ALA A 527 -13.69 -2.66 16.67
N LEU A 528 -14.60 -3.41 17.29
CA LEU A 528 -15.93 -2.92 17.58
C LEU A 528 -15.82 -1.79 18.62
N ARG A 529 -16.44 -0.66 18.33
CA ARG A 529 -16.68 0.38 19.35
C ARG A 529 -17.59 -0.24 20.41
N ARG A 530 -17.04 -0.56 21.57
CA ARG A 530 -17.81 -0.87 22.79
C ARG A 530 -18.25 0.41 23.48
#